data_8fc614809ba8bbb18634fd9edb4a09af
#
_entry.id   8fc614809ba8bbb18634fd9edb4a09af
#
_cell.length_a   1.000
_cell.length_b   1.000
_cell.length_c   1.000
_cell.angle_alpha   90.00
_cell.angle_beta   90.00
_cell.angle_gamma   90.00
#
_symmetry.space_group_name_H-M   'P 1'
#
loop_
_entity.id
_entity.type
_entity.pdbx_description
1 polymer ?
#
loop_
_entity_poly.entity_id
_entity_poly.type
_entity_poly.pdbx_seq_one_letter_code
_entity_poly.pdbx_strand_id
1 'polypeptide(L)'
;MKFDFRRVDQLPRLAWCATLTRGHDSVVVHHGPWVETRDDCFFEAAWDGDFRAGRFDEAATMLGTGARIDGDRIVFSTATDTDFYLFSVASGDTLIVSNSLAFAMVQGKTSPDIRHPYYLYDFFALRRTGLTRDPRRLRTADGKRLNVHMYQRFAVNQRLDIEARAMSHQPLPVSFDSHVATVRMTMAAVFENAAHPGRRYPFTPITMISRGYDSTAVSALAAKLGCRHAITFSTGELGYDDNGADNAARLGLSVTTSKQFDFQRLPGHPEAEFCASNPSGSGMLIAGLSQQLEGRILLKGDSGDFVWSLSEIDAARDLRRPQIRALATASMNEFRLRTGTLIFDVPGIGAIHSTAIHALSSSPEMRPWSIGGTYDRPIPRRIAEEAGLSRDAFGQEKMYGANLAGDEDTLKPETVADFDRFYAAANVPWSFRQRHRYLRRDTLTRPVDALLEYLRDTPGAAKLYKRFAPWLMNVTAHRANDWRRLSPYLYLFHWGFDQTKARYEL
;
A
#
# COMPACT_ATOMS: atom_id res chain seq x y z
N MET A 1 -16.20 -28.81 2.37
CA MET A 1 -15.42 -28.20 3.49
C MET A 1 -16.34 -27.29 4.30
N LYS A 2 -15.97 -26.93 5.54
CA LYS A 2 -16.74 -26.02 6.42
C LYS A 2 -15.78 -25.15 7.22
N PHE A 3 -16.23 -23.96 7.62
CA PHE A 3 -15.46 -23.08 8.51
C PHE A 3 -15.83 -23.36 9.99
N ASP A 4 -14.82 -23.33 10.86
CA ASP A 4 -14.92 -23.27 12.32
C ASP A 4 -14.43 -21.88 12.75
N PHE A 5 -15.37 -20.93 12.93
CA PHE A 5 -15.06 -19.55 13.27
C PHE A 5 -14.76 -19.38 14.74
N ARG A 6 -13.63 -18.76 15.04
CA ARG A 6 -13.16 -18.44 16.39
C ARG A 6 -12.87 -16.95 16.49
N ARG A 7 -13.87 -16.21 16.93
CA ARG A 7 -13.72 -14.78 17.18
C ARG A 7 -12.81 -14.55 18.39
N VAL A 8 -11.84 -13.64 18.25
CA VAL A 8 -10.90 -13.25 19.30
C VAL A 8 -10.91 -11.72 19.37
N ASP A 9 -11.50 -11.17 20.43
CA ASP A 9 -11.73 -9.72 20.54
C ASP A 9 -10.45 -8.90 20.73
N GLN A 10 -9.35 -9.53 21.17
CA GLN A 10 -8.02 -8.91 21.32
C GLN A 10 -7.26 -8.79 19.99
N LEU A 11 -7.65 -9.54 18.97
CA LEU A 11 -7.03 -9.40 17.64
C LEU A 11 -7.34 -8.04 17.00
N PRO A 12 -6.46 -7.53 16.14
CA PRO A 12 -6.77 -6.40 15.28
C PRO A 12 -8.10 -6.63 14.55
N ARG A 13 -8.93 -5.60 14.45
CA ARG A 13 -10.34 -5.68 14.04
C ARG A 13 -10.60 -6.48 12.77
N LEU A 14 -9.76 -6.28 11.75
CA LEU A 14 -9.89 -6.92 10.43
C LEU A 14 -8.93 -8.11 10.25
N ALA A 15 -8.09 -8.44 11.24
CA ALA A 15 -7.14 -9.54 11.10
C ALA A 15 -7.85 -10.89 11.11
N TRP A 16 -7.38 -11.81 10.27
CA TRP A 16 -7.82 -13.19 10.27
C TRP A 16 -6.69 -14.15 9.90
N CYS A 17 -6.82 -15.38 10.39
CA CYS A 17 -5.91 -16.48 10.09
C CYS A 17 -6.70 -17.78 9.97
N ALA A 18 -6.64 -18.41 8.80
CA ALA A 18 -7.24 -19.69 8.51
C ALA A 18 -6.19 -20.80 8.61
N THR A 19 -6.50 -21.86 9.34
CA THR A 19 -5.67 -23.06 9.47
C THR A 19 -6.40 -24.25 8.84
N LEU A 20 -5.79 -24.77 7.77
CA LEU A 20 -6.24 -25.98 7.06
C LEU A 20 -5.36 -27.15 7.50
N THR A 21 -5.96 -28.28 7.82
CA THR A 21 -5.24 -29.51 8.19
C THR A 21 -5.49 -30.57 7.12
N ARG A 22 -4.42 -31.23 6.69
CA ARG A 22 -4.49 -32.27 5.65
C ARG A 22 -5.51 -33.35 6.00
N GLY A 23 -6.39 -33.67 5.05
CA GLY A 23 -7.41 -34.69 5.22
C GLY A 23 -8.63 -34.28 6.07
N HIS A 24 -8.66 -33.04 6.59
CA HIS A 24 -9.79 -32.53 7.36
C HIS A 24 -10.71 -31.68 6.47
N ASP A 25 -12.02 -31.75 6.73
CA ASP A 25 -13.03 -30.94 6.06
C ASP A 25 -13.32 -29.61 6.76
N SER A 26 -12.83 -29.44 7.99
CA SER A 26 -13.02 -28.25 8.81
C SER A 26 -11.78 -27.35 8.77
N VAL A 27 -11.99 -26.05 8.53
CA VAL A 27 -10.97 -25.02 8.55
C VAL A 27 -11.21 -24.10 9.72
N VAL A 28 -10.24 -24.04 10.64
CA VAL A 28 -10.30 -23.14 11.79
C VAL A 28 -9.93 -21.74 11.36
N VAL A 29 -10.80 -20.76 11.64
CA VAL A 29 -10.56 -19.35 11.31
C VAL A 29 -10.58 -18.51 12.58
N HIS A 30 -9.40 -18.14 13.08
CA HIS A 30 -9.28 -17.14 14.12
C HIS A 30 -9.40 -15.75 13.49
N HIS A 31 -10.26 -14.90 14.06
CA HIS A 31 -10.50 -13.59 13.45
C HIS A 31 -10.83 -12.51 14.47
N GLY A 32 -10.48 -11.27 14.10
CA GLY A 32 -10.83 -10.08 14.83
C GLY A 32 -12.33 -9.74 14.76
N PRO A 33 -12.79 -8.83 15.62
CA PRO A 33 -14.22 -8.58 15.81
C PRO A 33 -14.95 -8.06 14.58
N TRP A 34 -14.27 -7.44 13.62
CA TRP A 34 -14.90 -6.82 12.45
C TRP A 34 -14.80 -7.63 11.15
N VAL A 35 -14.25 -8.82 11.21
CA VAL A 35 -14.32 -9.76 10.07
C VAL A 35 -15.75 -10.26 9.93
N GLU A 36 -16.33 -10.11 8.76
CA GLU A 36 -17.65 -10.65 8.43
C GLU A 36 -17.56 -12.16 8.22
N THR A 37 -18.46 -12.90 8.84
CA THR A 37 -18.53 -14.37 8.74
C THR A 37 -19.90 -14.82 8.34
N ARG A 38 -19.98 -15.78 7.41
CA ARG A 38 -21.18 -16.51 6.95
C ARG A 38 -20.86 -17.99 6.88
N ASP A 39 -21.85 -18.82 6.73
CA ASP A 39 -21.64 -20.29 6.70
C ASP A 39 -20.65 -20.72 5.61
N ASP A 40 -20.67 -20.04 4.46
CA ASP A 40 -19.88 -20.35 3.28
C ASP A 40 -18.70 -19.43 3.02
N CYS A 41 -18.56 -18.31 3.75
CA CYS A 41 -17.49 -17.36 3.52
C CYS A 41 -17.15 -16.49 4.74
N PHE A 42 -15.96 -15.89 4.69
CA PHE A 42 -15.58 -14.81 5.58
C PHE A 42 -14.73 -13.77 4.81
N PHE A 43 -14.80 -12.51 5.24
CA PHE A 43 -14.07 -11.43 4.57
C PHE A 43 -13.95 -10.18 5.43
N GLU A 44 -12.92 -9.42 5.18
CA GLU A 44 -12.77 -8.02 5.57
C GLU A 44 -12.61 -7.18 4.30
N ALA A 45 -13.68 -7.04 3.53
CA ALA A 45 -13.61 -6.56 2.16
C ALA A 45 -14.85 -5.75 1.76
N ALA A 46 -14.68 -4.91 0.73
CA ALA A 46 -15.75 -4.36 -0.09
C ALA A 46 -15.39 -4.56 -1.58
N TRP A 47 -16.38 -4.77 -2.44
CA TRP A 47 -16.16 -5.10 -3.85
C TRP A 47 -17.23 -4.51 -4.77
N ASP A 48 -16.96 -4.52 -6.07
CA ASP A 48 -17.84 -4.00 -7.12
C ASP A 48 -19.00 -4.96 -7.49
N GLY A 49 -19.64 -5.56 -6.47
CA GLY A 49 -20.75 -6.51 -6.65
C GLY A 49 -21.73 -6.50 -5.48
N ASP A 50 -22.82 -7.29 -5.62
CA ASP A 50 -23.83 -7.40 -4.58
C ASP A 50 -23.26 -8.01 -3.29
N PHE A 51 -23.45 -7.29 -2.18
CA PHE A 51 -23.02 -7.76 -0.86
C PHE A 51 -23.71 -9.04 -0.43
N ARG A 52 -25.02 -9.19 -0.74
CA ARG A 52 -25.81 -10.37 -0.32
C ARG A 52 -25.33 -11.64 -1.00
N ALA A 53 -24.95 -11.54 -2.26
CA ALA A 53 -24.44 -12.67 -3.02
C ALA A 53 -23.13 -13.24 -2.47
N GLY A 54 -22.32 -12.43 -1.76
CA GLY A 54 -21.06 -12.88 -1.17
C GLY A 54 -19.99 -13.33 -2.18
N ARG A 55 -20.14 -12.96 -3.46
CA ARG A 55 -19.30 -13.40 -4.59
C ARG A 55 -18.09 -12.48 -4.81
N PHE A 56 -17.40 -12.11 -3.73
CA PHE A 56 -16.20 -11.25 -3.82
C PHE A 56 -15.06 -11.91 -4.62
N ASP A 57 -15.02 -13.22 -4.66
CA ASP A 57 -14.07 -14.03 -5.43
C ASP A 57 -14.32 -13.97 -6.96
N GLU A 58 -15.36 -13.30 -7.42
CA GLU A 58 -15.66 -13.06 -8.84
C GLU A 58 -15.54 -11.57 -9.23
N ALA A 59 -15.42 -10.68 -8.24
CA ALA A 59 -15.38 -9.25 -8.45
C ALA A 59 -14.16 -8.80 -9.29
N ALA A 60 -14.31 -7.82 -10.15
CA ALA A 60 -13.19 -7.22 -10.88
C ALA A 60 -12.39 -6.25 -10.01
N THR A 61 -13.05 -5.66 -9.00
CA THR A 61 -12.41 -4.80 -7.99
C THR A 61 -12.84 -5.24 -6.60
N MET A 62 -11.87 -5.58 -5.76
CA MET A 62 -12.04 -5.96 -4.38
C MET A 62 -11.02 -5.24 -3.50
N LEU A 63 -11.49 -4.56 -2.47
CA LEU A 63 -10.69 -4.00 -1.39
C LEU A 63 -10.68 -5.01 -0.23
N GLY A 64 -9.50 -5.22 0.37
CA GLY A 64 -9.37 -6.20 1.46
C GLY A 64 -9.29 -7.64 0.97
N THR A 65 -9.58 -8.61 1.85
CA THR A 65 -9.32 -10.03 1.60
C THR A 65 -10.44 -10.91 2.17
N GLY A 66 -10.49 -12.19 1.74
CA GLY A 66 -11.46 -13.15 2.26
C GLY A 66 -11.27 -14.54 1.71
N ALA A 67 -12.13 -15.45 2.16
CA ALA A 67 -12.21 -16.80 1.60
C ALA A 67 -13.65 -17.30 1.52
N ARG A 68 -13.93 -18.15 0.53
CA ARG A 68 -15.24 -18.75 0.30
C ARG A 68 -15.10 -20.23 0.00
N ILE A 69 -16.09 -21.01 0.44
CA ILE A 69 -16.21 -22.42 0.09
C ILE A 69 -16.70 -22.53 -1.36
N ASP A 70 -16.01 -23.34 -2.17
CA ASP A 70 -16.36 -23.69 -3.53
C ASP A 70 -16.28 -25.21 -3.67
N GLY A 71 -17.41 -25.90 -3.42
CA GLY A 71 -17.49 -27.36 -3.38
C GLY A 71 -16.59 -27.97 -2.30
N ASP A 72 -15.60 -28.74 -2.72
CA ASP A 72 -14.62 -29.41 -1.85
C ASP A 72 -13.36 -28.58 -1.59
N ARG A 73 -13.35 -27.30 -1.97
CA ARG A 73 -12.21 -26.39 -1.88
C ARG A 73 -12.57 -25.11 -1.15
N ILE A 74 -11.54 -24.39 -0.71
CA ILE A 74 -11.63 -23.01 -0.22
C ILE A 74 -10.91 -22.09 -1.18
N VAL A 75 -11.62 -21.10 -1.69
CA VAL A 75 -11.06 -20.04 -2.56
C VAL A 75 -10.69 -18.86 -1.70
N PHE A 76 -9.41 -18.54 -1.63
CA PHE A 76 -8.85 -17.34 -1.01
C PHE A 76 -8.72 -16.25 -2.06
N SER A 77 -9.08 -15.00 -1.70
CA SER A 77 -9.02 -13.83 -2.57
C SER A 77 -8.20 -12.72 -1.91
N THR A 78 -7.20 -12.21 -2.64
CA THR A 78 -6.50 -10.97 -2.26
C THR A 78 -7.28 -9.76 -2.75
N ALA A 79 -6.91 -8.57 -2.25
CA ALA A 79 -7.29 -7.32 -2.90
C ALA A 79 -6.86 -7.33 -4.38
N THR A 80 -7.60 -6.56 -5.23
CA THR A 80 -7.27 -6.40 -6.66
C THR A 80 -6.31 -5.21 -6.87
N ASP A 81 -5.35 -5.07 -5.98
CA ASP A 81 -4.23 -4.16 -6.03
C ASP A 81 -2.90 -4.91 -5.77
N THR A 82 -1.80 -4.20 -5.78
CA THR A 82 -0.47 -4.75 -5.50
C THR A 82 0.07 -4.36 -4.13
N ASP A 83 -0.77 -3.89 -3.23
CA ASP A 83 -0.38 -3.34 -1.93
C ASP A 83 -0.73 -4.26 -0.76
N PHE A 84 -1.85 -5.02 -0.87
CA PHE A 84 -2.28 -5.93 0.18
C PHE A 84 -2.18 -7.38 -0.25
N TYR A 85 -1.60 -8.18 0.61
CA TYR A 85 -1.23 -9.56 0.33
C TYR A 85 -1.97 -10.54 1.23
N LEU A 86 -2.08 -11.78 0.77
CA LEU A 86 -2.25 -12.92 1.65
C LEU A 86 -0.90 -13.63 1.81
N PHE A 87 -0.69 -14.16 2.99
CA PHE A 87 0.51 -14.90 3.33
C PHE A 87 0.13 -16.34 3.66
N SER A 88 0.89 -17.32 3.11
CA SER A 88 0.69 -18.70 3.48
C SER A 88 1.97 -19.36 3.99
N VAL A 89 1.83 -20.13 5.08
CA VAL A 89 2.92 -20.89 5.70
C VAL A 89 2.54 -22.35 5.78
N ALA A 90 3.35 -23.22 5.15
CA ALA A 90 3.21 -24.65 5.32
C ALA A 90 4.00 -25.11 6.56
N SER A 91 3.34 -25.83 7.48
CA SER A 91 3.97 -26.34 8.71
C SER A 91 3.46 -27.75 9.00
N GLY A 92 4.26 -28.78 8.64
CA GLY A 92 3.86 -30.17 8.74
C GLY A 92 2.60 -30.46 7.89
N ASP A 93 1.58 -31.00 8.53
CA ASP A 93 0.29 -31.32 7.89
C ASP A 93 -0.70 -30.14 7.91
N THR A 94 -0.22 -28.92 8.16
CA THR A 94 -1.08 -27.73 8.16
C THR A 94 -0.62 -26.71 7.13
N LEU A 95 -1.60 -25.99 6.57
CA LEU A 95 -1.40 -24.77 5.79
C LEU A 95 -2.11 -23.63 6.52
N ILE A 96 -1.35 -22.61 6.83
CA ILE A 96 -1.84 -21.39 7.47
C ILE A 96 -1.94 -20.31 6.40
N VAL A 97 -3.09 -19.63 6.32
CA VAL A 97 -3.31 -18.50 5.41
C VAL A 97 -3.81 -17.31 6.22
N SER A 98 -3.21 -16.14 6.06
CA SER A 98 -3.58 -14.94 6.80
C SER A 98 -3.43 -13.66 5.96
N ASN A 99 -4.19 -12.63 6.31
CA ASN A 99 -4.06 -11.27 5.78
C ASN A 99 -3.03 -10.41 6.53
N SER A 100 -2.40 -10.96 7.59
CA SER A 100 -1.28 -10.36 8.30
C SER A 100 -0.05 -11.26 8.20
N LEU A 101 1.10 -10.67 7.84
CA LEU A 101 2.37 -11.38 7.81
C LEU A 101 2.77 -11.85 9.22
N ALA A 102 2.61 -10.96 10.22
CA ALA A 102 2.92 -11.29 11.60
C ALA A 102 2.03 -12.42 12.11
N PHE A 103 0.74 -12.40 11.83
CA PHE A 103 -0.20 -13.46 12.22
C PHE A 103 0.15 -14.79 11.56
N ALA A 104 0.44 -14.79 10.24
CA ALA A 104 0.85 -16.00 9.53
C ALA A 104 2.13 -16.61 10.13
N MET A 105 3.11 -15.79 10.46
CA MET A 105 4.37 -16.26 11.07
C MET A 105 4.15 -16.80 12.49
N VAL A 106 3.41 -16.09 13.35
CA VAL A 106 3.13 -16.53 14.73
C VAL A 106 2.40 -17.86 14.73
N GLN A 107 1.30 -17.99 13.98
CA GLN A 107 0.53 -19.24 13.89
C GLN A 107 1.32 -20.35 13.18
N GLY A 108 2.18 -19.99 12.23
CA GLY A 108 3.14 -20.89 11.58
C GLY A 108 4.31 -21.30 12.48
N LYS A 109 4.39 -20.80 13.71
CA LYS A 109 5.50 -21.02 14.67
C LYS A 109 6.85 -20.75 14.00
N THR A 110 6.95 -19.58 13.37
CA THR A 110 8.16 -19.09 12.71
C THR A 110 8.31 -17.58 12.91
N SER A 111 9.42 -17.03 12.45
CA SER A 111 9.73 -15.60 12.54
C SER A 111 10.57 -15.15 11.35
N PRO A 112 10.77 -13.85 11.14
CA PRO A 112 11.77 -13.36 10.19
C PRO A 112 13.18 -13.88 10.55
N ASP A 113 13.97 -14.23 9.53
CA ASP A 113 15.37 -14.64 9.75
C ASP A 113 16.22 -13.41 10.09
N ILE A 114 16.65 -13.29 11.34
CA ILE A 114 17.46 -12.17 11.82
C ILE A 114 18.80 -12.03 11.08
N ARG A 115 19.28 -13.10 10.45
CA ARG A 115 20.49 -13.08 9.62
C ARG A 115 20.26 -12.52 8.22
N HIS A 116 18.99 -12.26 7.85
CA HIS A 116 18.59 -11.71 6.57
C HIS A 116 18.06 -10.27 6.74
N PRO A 117 18.89 -9.23 6.54
CA PRO A 117 18.48 -7.84 6.68
C PRO A 117 17.72 -7.30 5.46
N TYR A 118 17.63 -8.07 4.37
CA TYR A 118 17.26 -7.56 3.05
C TYR A 118 15.76 -7.69 2.72
N TYR A 119 14.89 -7.82 3.71
CA TYR A 119 13.43 -7.88 3.48
C TYR A 119 12.90 -6.69 2.69
N LEU A 120 13.46 -5.49 2.88
CA LEU A 120 13.09 -4.31 2.08
C LEU A 120 13.25 -4.57 0.56
N TYR A 121 14.34 -5.23 0.19
CA TYR A 121 14.61 -5.56 -1.22
C TYR A 121 13.76 -6.73 -1.70
N ASP A 122 13.40 -7.67 -0.83
CA ASP A 122 12.46 -8.74 -1.17
C ASP A 122 11.08 -8.15 -1.50
N PHE A 123 10.57 -7.20 -0.69
CA PHE A 123 9.32 -6.51 -0.97
C PHE A 123 9.38 -5.63 -2.23
N PHE A 124 10.48 -4.91 -2.45
CA PHE A 124 10.70 -4.20 -3.71
C PHE A 124 10.71 -5.17 -4.92
N ALA A 125 11.32 -6.34 -4.76
CA ALA A 125 11.35 -7.34 -5.82
C ALA A 125 9.95 -7.88 -6.14
N LEU A 126 9.06 -8.07 -5.16
CA LEU A 126 7.66 -8.45 -5.40
C LEU A 126 6.98 -7.49 -6.36
N ARG A 127 7.12 -6.17 -6.16
CA ARG A 127 6.49 -5.16 -7.00
C ARG A 127 7.21 -4.93 -8.33
N ARG A 128 8.53 -5.04 -8.36
CA ARG A 128 9.31 -4.93 -9.62
C ARG A 128 9.00 -6.05 -10.60
N THR A 129 8.74 -7.25 -10.10
CA THR A 129 8.39 -8.39 -10.94
C THR A 129 6.91 -8.47 -11.26
N GLY A 130 6.06 -7.73 -10.53
CA GLY A 130 4.62 -7.73 -10.73
C GLY A 130 4.03 -9.13 -10.71
N LEU A 131 3.19 -9.45 -11.71
CA LEU A 131 2.54 -10.76 -11.80
C LEU A 131 3.40 -11.85 -12.45
N THR A 132 4.59 -11.52 -12.97
CA THR A 132 5.42 -12.45 -13.75
C THR A 132 6.19 -13.46 -12.91
N ARG A 133 6.35 -13.22 -11.62
CA ARG A 133 7.12 -14.12 -10.73
C ARG A 133 6.21 -14.92 -9.82
N ASP A 134 6.25 -16.25 -9.98
CA ASP A 134 5.61 -17.20 -9.09
C ASP A 134 6.55 -18.38 -8.81
N PRO A 135 6.65 -18.90 -7.58
CA PRO A 135 6.06 -18.35 -6.37
C PRO A 135 6.87 -17.20 -5.76
N ARG A 136 6.17 -16.22 -5.18
CA ARG A 136 6.77 -15.15 -4.39
C ARG A 136 6.97 -15.65 -2.96
N ARG A 137 8.18 -15.51 -2.41
CA ARG A 137 8.52 -16.07 -1.10
C ARG A 137 9.32 -15.10 -0.26
N LEU A 138 9.07 -15.14 1.06
CA LEU A 138 9.90 -14.50 2.06
C LEU A 138 10.65 -15.55 2.88
N ARG A 139 11.81 -15.19 3.40
CA ARG A 139 12.61 -16.06 4.27
C ARG A 139 11.99 -16.15 5.65
N THR A 140 12.19 -17.29 6.31
CA THR A 140 11.86 -17.51 7.70
C THR A 140 13.09 -18.06 8.45
N ALA A 141 13.12 -17.84 9.77
CA ALA A 141 14.26 -18.22 10.61
C ALA A 141 14.53 -19.73 10.60
N ASP A 142 13.50 -20.54 10.46
CA ASP A 142 13.55 -22.02 10.47
C ASP A 142 13.46 -22.64 9.07
N GLY A 143 13.48 -21.81 8.01
CA GLY A 143 13.46 -22.27 6.62
C GLY A 143 12.08 -22.73 6.12
N LYS A 144 11.00 -22.54 6.88
CA LYS A 144 9.64 -22.82 6.41
C LYS A 144 9.31 -22.02 5.17
N ARG A 145 8.48 -22.60 4.31
CA ARG A 145 8.00 -21.93 3.10
C ARG A 145 6.92 -20.92 3.46
N LEU A 146 7.25 -19.63 3.38
CA LEU A 146 6.29 -18.52 3.46
C LEU A 146 6.08 -17.94 2.06
N ASN A 147 4.88 -18.14 1.51
CA ASN A 147 4.50 -17.58 0.22
C ASN A 147 3.75 -16.26 0.40
N VAL A 148 3.91 -15.37 -0.58
CA VAL A 148 3.19 -14.09 -0.68
C VAL A 148 2.27 -14.16 -1.88
N HIS A 149 0.97 -14.03 -1.65
CA HIS A 149 -0.07 -14.01 -2.68
C HIS A 149 -0.48 -12.55 -2.92
N MET A 150 -0.28 -12.06 -4.14
CA MET A 150 -0.54 -10.69 -4.54
C MET A 150 -1.37 -10.68 -5.82
N TYR A 151 -2.47 -9.91 -5.85
CA TYR A 151 -3.36 -9.82 -7.00
C TYR A 151 -3.73 -11.22 -7.51
N GLN A 152 -4.24 -12.07 -6.63
CA GLN A 152 -4.41 -13.49 -6.92
C GLN A 152 -5.65 -14.05 -6.24
N ARG A 153 -6.29 -15.00 -6.91
CA ARG A 153 -7.22 -15.96 -6.31
C ARG A 153 -6.60 -17.35 -6.37
N PHE A 154 -6.73 -18.08 -5.29
CA PHE A 154 -6.24 -19.46 -5.25
C PHE A 154 -7.15 -20.36 -4.43
N ALA A 155 -7.34 -21.58 -4.91
CA ALA A 155 -8.11 -22.59 -4.23
C ALA A 155 -7.19 -23.57 -3.49
N VAL A 156 -7.64 -24.00 -2.32
CA VAL A 156 -6.95 -25.02 -1.51
C VAL A 156 -7.92 -26.18 -1.25
N ASN A 157 -7.49 -27.40 -1.53
CA ASN A 157 -8.25 -28.62 -1.27
C ASN A 157 -7.81 -29.29 0.06
N GLN A 158 -8.45 -30.42 0.43
CA GLN A 158 -8.12 -31.18 1.65
C GLN A 158 -6.70 -31.79 1.63
N ARG A 159 -6.05 -31.92 0.47
CA ARG A 159 -4.66 -32.36 0.37
C ARG A 159 -3.65 -31.22 0.57
N LEU A 160 -4.15 -29.99 0.75
CA LEU A 160 -3.40 -28.75 0.82
C LEU A 160 -2.71 -28.36 -0.50
N ASP A 161 -3.22 -28.87 -1.63
CA ASP A 161 -2.77 -28.43 -2.94
C ASP A 161 -3.32 -27.02 -3.20
N ILE A 162 -2.45 -26.12 -3.66
CA ILE A 162 -2.79 -24.75 -4.00
C ILE A 162 -2.90 -24.62 -5.52
N GLU A 163 -4.06 -24.22 -6.01
CA GLU A 163 -4.35 -24.03 -7.43
C GLU A 163 -4.73 -22.56 -7.69
N ALA A 164 -4.06 -21.90 -8.63
CA ALA A 164 -4.44 -20.56 -9.05
C ALA A 164 -5.82 -20.55 -9.71
N ARG A 165 -6.61 -19.50 -9.44
CA ARG A 165 -7.91 -19.24 -10.06
C ARG A 165 -7.82 -18.01 -10.95
N ALA A 166 -8.65 -17.96 -11.98
CA ALA A 166 -8.74 -16.82 -12.87
C ALA A 166 -9.21 -15.56 -12.12
N MET A 167 -8.64 -14.43 -12.49
CA MET A 167 -9.06 -13.11 -12.01
C MET A 167 -10.04 -12.49 -13.00
N SER A 168 -11.07 -11.85 -12.48
CA SER A 168 -11.92 -10.95 -13.28
C SER A 168 -11.22 -9.60 -13.42
N HIS A 169 -11.45 -8.92 -14.53
CA HIS A 169 -10.85 -7.61 -14.82
C HIS A 169 -11.91 -6.62 -15.25
N GLN A 170 -11.66 -5.35 -15.02
CA GLN A 170 -12.45 -4.25 -15.57
C GLN A 170 -12.35 -4.26 -17.11
N PRO A 171 -13.37 -3.74 -17.84
CA PRO A 171 -13.33 -3.68 -19.28
C PRO A 171 -12.16 -2.81 -19.80
N LEU A 172 -11.64 -3.17 -20.95
CA LEU A 172 -10.59 -2.42 -21.64
C LEU A 172 -11.13 -1.00 -22.00
N PRO A 173 -10.50 0.08 -21.56
CA PRO A 173 -10.92 1.43 -21.91
C PRO A 173 -10.59 1.75 -23.38
N VAL A 174 -11.55 2.33 -24.09
CA VAL A 174 -11.41 2.73 -25.53
C VAL A 174 -11.43 4.25 -25.71
N SER A 175 -11.82 5.01 -24.69
CA SER A 175 -11.86 6.48 -24.66
C SER A 175 -11.70 7.00 -23.24
N PHE A 176 -11.44 8.28 -23.09
CA PHE A 176 -11.44 8.91 -21.77
C PHE A 176 -12.78 8.71 -21.06
N ASP A 177 -13.88 8.95 -21.74
CA ASP A 177 -15.22 8.82 -21.14
C ASP A 177 -15.51 7.38 -20.67
N SER A 178 -15.11 6.36 -21.47
CA SER A 178 -15.26 4.97 -21.05
C SER A 178 -14.39 4.62 -19.85
N HIS A 179 -13.17 5.14 -19.76
CA HIS A 179 -12.30 4.96 -18.61
C HIS A 179 -12.91 5.58 -17.34
N VAL A 180 -13.29 6.85 -17.41
CA VAL A 180 -13.88 7.57 -16.26
C VAL A 180 -15.22 6.96 -15.85
N ALA A 181 -16.04 6.52 -16.82
CA ALA A 181 -17.29 5.81 -16.52
C ALA A 181 -17.03 4.53 -15.76
N THR A 182 -16.06 3.70 -16.18
CA THR A 182 -15.65 2.49 -15.45
C THR A 182 -15.20 2.82 -14.04
N VAL A 183 -14.32 3.80 -13.87
CA VAL A 183 -13.85 4.22 -12.53
C VAL A 183 -15.02 4.64 -11.64
N ARG A 184 -15.92 5.48 -12.15
CA ARG A 184 -17.09 5.98 -11.38
C ARG A 184 -18.07 4.86 -11.02
N MET A 185 -18.37 3.97 -11.97
CA MET A 185 -19.28 2.84 -11.73
C MET A 185 -18.71 1.89 -10.69
N THR A 186 -17.42 1.57 -10.79
CA THR A 186 -16.72 0.73 -9.82
C THR A 186 -16.71 1.35 -8.43
N MET A 187 -16.37 2.65 -8.32
CA MET A 187 -16.40 3.36 -7.03
C MET A 187 -17.80 3.35 -6.43
N ALA A 188 -18.84 3.62 -7.23
CA ALA A 188 -20.22 3.62 -6.77
C ALA A 188 -20.65 2.25 -6.25
N ALA A 189 -20.36 1.18 -6.99
CA ALA A 189 -20.67 -0.19 -6.60
C ALA A 189 -19.94 -0.61 -5.31
N VAL A 190 -18.66 -0.24 -5.17
CA VAL A 190 -17.88 -0.48 -3.94
C VAL A 190 -18.47 0.28 -2.75
N PHE A 191 -18.90 1.54 -2.94
CA PHE A 191 -19.52 2.33 -1.85
C PHE A 191 -20.87 1.76 -1.45
N GLU A 192 -21.71 1.35 -2.39
CA GLU A 192 -22.98 0.68 -2.13
C GLU A 192 -22.77 -0.63 -1.37
N ASN A 193 -21.85 -1.47 -1.83
CA ASN A 193 -21.46 -2.71 -1.16
C ASN A 193 -20.97 -2.44 0.27
N ALA A 194 -20.10 -1.45 0.45
CA ALA A 194 -19.50 -1.10 1.74
C ALA A 194 -20.50 -0.53 2.75
N ALA A 195 -21.50 0.21 2.30
CA ALA A 195 -22.56 0.81 3.12
C ALA A 195 -23.80 -0.08 3.24
N HIS A 196 -23.78 -1.30 2.70
CA HIS A 196 -24.95 -2.17 2.65
C HIS A 196 -25.53 -2.44 4.06
N PRO A 197 -26.85 -2.28 4.28
CA PRO A 197 -27.47 -2.39 5.63
C PRO A 197 -27.38 -3.81 6.25
N GLY A 198 -27.09 -4.81 5.46
CA GLY A 198 -26.83 -6.18 5.95
C GLY A 198 -25.43 -6.40 6.53
N ARG A 199 -24.52 -5.42 6.45
CA ARG A 199 -23.20 -5.50 7.09
C ARG A 199 -23.30 -5.32 8.60
N ARG A 200 -22.51 -6.08 9.34
CA ARG A 200 -22.30 -5.81 10.78
C ARG A 200 -21.45 -4.55 11.00
N TYR A 201 -20.51 -4.30 10.09
CA TYR A 201 -19.56 -3.20 10.16
C TYR A 201 -19.51 -2.48 8.80
N PRO A 202 -20.43 -1.52 8.55
CA PRO A 202 -20.41 -0.75 7.32
C PRO A 202 -19.23 0.22 7.30
N PHE A 203 -18.77 0.54 6.08
CA PHE A 203 -17.68 1.49 5.86
C PHE A 203 -18.20 2.71 5.10
N THR A 204 -17.65 3.88 5.41
CA THR A 204 -17.98 5.13 4.72
C THR A 204 -16.75 5.74 4.06
N PRO A 205 -16.87 6.35 2.86
CA PRO A 205 -15.72 6.88 2.15
C PRO A 205 -15.15 8.15 2.82
N ILE A 206 -13.82 8.27 2.78
CA ILE A 206 -13.04 9.47 3.09
C ILE A 206 -11.91 9.57 2.08
N THR A 207 -11.59 10.75 1.57
CA THR A 207 -10.54 10.92 0.58
C THR A 207 -9.33 11.65 1.14
N MET A 208 -8.14 11.31 0.66
CA MET A 208 -6.96 12.15 0.84
C MET A 208 -6.88 13.14 -0.31
N ILE A 209 -6.68 14.42 0.02
CA ILE A 209 -6.54 15.49 -0.98
C ILE A 209 -5.27 16.29 -0.72
N SER A 210 -4.58 16.65 -1.78
CA SER A 210 -3.41 17.51 -1.78
C SER A 210 -3.49 18.49 -2.96
N ARG A 211 -2.41 19.21 -3.24
CA ARG A 211 -2.28 20.02 -4.47
C ARG A 211 -1.79 19.20 -5.67
N GLY A 212 -1.57 17.88 -5.52
CA GLY A 212 -1.18 16.98 -6.59
C GLY A 212 -2.34 16.63 -7.53
N TYR A 213 -2.02 16.11 -8.71
CA TYR A 213 -3.00 15.69 -9.72
C TYR A 213 -3.94 14.58 -9.23
N ASP A 214 -3.33 13.49 -8.77
CA ASP A 214 -4.02 12.20 -8.60
C ASP A 214 -4.99 12.26 -7.42
N SER A 215 -4.54 12.79 -6.27
CA SER A 215 -5.37 12.97 -5.08
C SER A 215 -6.54 13.93 -5.31
N THR A 216 -6.31 15.00 -6.09
CA THR A 216 -7.33 15.98 -6.46
C THR A 216 -8.39 15.35 -7.37
N ALA A 217 -7.98 14.60 -8.40
CA ALA A 217 -8.91 13.91 -9.30
C ALA A 217 -9.74 12.84 -8.58
N VAL A 218 -9.10 12.04 -7.69
CA VAL A 218 -9.80 11.04 -6.87
C VAL A 218 -10.84 11.72 -5.97
N SER A 219 -10.48 12.84 -5.34
CA SER A 219 -11.40 13.59 -4.48
C SER A 219 -12.59 14.18 -5.26
N ALA A 220 -12.35 14.65 -6.49
CA ALA A 220 -13.37 15.15 -7.38
C ALA A 220 -14.39 14.06 -7.79
N LEU A 221 -13.90 12.86 -8.11
CA LEU A 221 -14.76 11.70 -8.39
C LEU A 221 -15.55 11.26 -7.15
N ALA A 222 -14.89 11.19 -6.00
CA ALA A 222 -15.51 10.79 -4.74
C ALA A 222 -16.61 11.75 -4.28
N ALA A 223 -16.39 13.06 -4.40
CA ALA A 223 -17.38 14.08 -4.05
C ALA A 223 -18.67 13.93 -4.86
N LYS A 224 -18.56 13.65 -6.17
CA LYS A 224 -19.72 13.38 -7.05
C LYS A 224 -20.48 12.11 -6.68
N LEU A 225 -19.84 11.16 -5.98
CA LEU A 225 -20.43 9.92 -5.49
C LEU A 225 -20.85 9.97 -4.01
N GLY A 226 -20.93 11.15 -3.42
CA GLY A 226 -21.46 11.34 -2.07
C GLY A 226 -20.42 11.25 -0.95
N CYS A 227 -19.13 11.14 -1.23
CA CYS A 227 -18.11 11.38 -0.22
C CYS A 227 -18.23 12.82 0.30
N ARG A 228 -18.12 13.01 1.62
CA ARG A 228 -18.29 14.33 2.27
C ARG A 228 -17.08 14.78 3.06
N HIS A 229 -16.11 13.88 3.27
CA HIS A 229 -14.98 14.14 4.13
C HIS A 229 -13.66 13.95 3.38
N ALA A 230 -12.73 14.86 3.63
CA ALA A 230 -11.37 14.79 3.12
C ALA A 230 -10.34 14.96 4.24
N ILE A 231 -9.17 14.41 4.04
CA ILE A 231 -7.99 14.63 4.87
C ILE A 231 -6.92 15.27 4.00
N THR A 232 -6.23 16.27 4.54
CA THR A 232 -5.06 16.87 3.91
C THR A 232 -3.94 17.03 4.94
N PHE A 233 -2.69 17.02 4.48
CA PHE A 233 -1.56 17.44 5.29
C PHE A 233 -1.25 18.91 5.03
N SER A 234 -0.87 19.65 6.08
CA SER A 234 -0.56 21.08 5.97
C SER A 234 0.69 21.36 5.12
N THR A 235 1.61 20.40 5.10
CA THR A 235 2.87 20.49 4.34
C THR A 235 3.18 19.15 3.69
N GLY A 236 3.84 19.18 2.53
CA GLY A 236 4.44 18.04 1.86
C GLY A 236 5.88 17.77 2.31
N GLU A 237 6.59 16.92 1.57
CA GLU A 237 8.01 16.65 1.77
C GLU A 237 8.81 17.98 1.71
N LEU A 238 9.84 18.12 2.54
CA LEU A 238 10.67 19.31 2.65
C LEU A 238 9.94 20.60 3.09
N GLY A 239 8.73 20.48 3.67
CA GLY A 239 7.98 21.63 4.18
C GLY A 239 7.24 22.46 3.12
N TYR A 240 7.20 22.03 1.87
CA TYR A 240 6.41 22.69 0.81
C TYR A 240 4.91 22.65 1.12
N ASP A 241 4.19 23.69 0.67
CA ASP A 241 2.73 23.74 0.78
C ASP A 241 2.07 22.72 -0.17
N ASP A 242 1.57 21.63 0.38
CA ASP A 242 0.78 20.60 -0.33
C ASP A 242 -0.66 20.54 0.21
N ASN A 243 -1.11 21.59 0.89
CA ASN A 243 -2.42 21.67 1.52
C ASN A 243 -3.54 21.73 0.47
N GLY A 244 -4.36 20.69 0.41
CA GLY A 244 -5.51 20.60 -0.51
C GLY A 244 -6.81 21.17 0.02
N ALA A 245 -6.82 21.91 1.14
CA ALA A 245 -8.04 22.38 1.80
C ALA A 245 -8.91 23.26 0.89
N ASP A 246 -8.30 24.16 0.11
CA ASP A 246 -9.04 25.04 -0.81
C ASP A 246 -9.71 24.23 -1.93
N ASN A 247 -9.03 23.21 -2.46
CA ASN A 247 -9.60 22.32 -3.46
C ASN A 247 -10.72 21.46 -2.85
N ALA A 248 -10.56 21.00 -1.61
CA ALA A 248 -11.60 20.26 -0.89
C ALA A 248 -12.85 21.13 -0.70
N ALA A 249 -12.70 22.39 -0.28
CA ALA A 249 -13.80 23.32 -0.09
C ALA A 249 -14.57 23.58 -1.40
N ARG A 250 -13.87 23.77 -2.52
CA ARG A 250 -14.47 23.94 -3.85
C ARG A 250 -15.22 22.68 -4.32
N LEU A 251 -14.81 21.49 -3.90
CA LEU A 251 -15.49 20.23 -4.16
C LEU A 251 -16.63 19.94 -3.17
N GLY A 252 -16.89 20.82 -2.21
CA GLY A 252 -17.93 20.66 -1.18
C GLY A 252 -17.59 19.60 -0.12
N LEU A 253 -16.30 19.34 0.11
CA LEU A 253 -15.81 18.41 1.11
C LEU A 253 -15.47 19.13 2.41
N SER A 254 -15.88 18.56 3.54
CA SER A 254 -15.39 18.94 4.87
C SER A 254 -13.99 18.37 5.05
N VAL A 255 -13.01 19.20 5.40
CA VAL A 255 -11.60 18.80 5.44
C VAL A 255 -11.05 18.77 6.86
N THR A 256 -10.30 17.70 7.17
CA THR A 256 -9.45 17.62 8.35
C THR A 256 -8.00 17.84 7.92
N THR A 257 -7.36 18.89 8.45
CA THR A 257 -5.94 19.16 8.20
C THR A 257 -5.09 18.56 9.32
N SER A 258 -4.11 17.76 8.96
CA SER A 258 -3.14 17.15 9.87
C SER A 258 -1.72 17.66 9.58
N LYS A 259 -0.85 17.60 10.57
CA LYS A 259 0.59 17.85 10.37
C LYS A 259 1.32 16.53 10.16
N GLN A 260 2.37 16.56 9.36
CA GLN A 260 3.12 15.34 8.99
C GLN A 260 3.60 14.53 10.20
N PHE A 261 4.05 15.21 11.26
CA PHE A 261 4.64 14.55 12.43
C PHE A 261 3.72 14.46 13.64
N ASP A 262 2.41 14.67 13.48
CA ASP A 262 1.44 14.51 14.59
C ASP A 262 1.45 13.10 15.19
N PHE A 263 1.78 12.08 14.39
CA PHE A 263 1.92 10.70 14.88
C PHE A 263 3.01 10.54 15.95
N GLN A 264 4.04 11.38 15.97
CA GLN A 264 5.11 11.34 16.98
C GLN A 264 4.62 11.69 18.39
N ARG A 265 3.43 12.29 18.52
CA ARG A 265 2.78 12.58 19.82
C ARG A 265 1.98 11.40 20.36
N LEU A 266 1.78 10.35 19.57
CA LEU A 266 1.05 9.17 20.03
C LEU A 266 1.89 8.37 21.03
N PRO A 267 1.26 7.72 22.03
CA PRO A 267 1.97 6.86 22.97
C PRO A 267 2.52 5.60 22.28
N GLY A 268 3.52 4.99 22.90
CA GLY A 268 4.15 3.76 22.39
C GLY A 268 4.91 3.98 21.08
N HIS A 269 4.92 2.97 20.24
CA HIS A 269 5.65 2.93 18.97
C HIS A 269 4.67 2.75 17.80
N PRO A 270 3.93 3.81 17.39
CA PRO A 270 2.95 3.70 16.31
C PRO A 270 3.56 3.32 14.96
N GLU A 271 4.86 3.59 14.76
CA GLU A 271 5.63 3.23 13.57
C GLU A 271 5.80 1.72 13.39
N ALA A 272 5.73 0.96 14.49
CA ALA A 272 5.95 -0.48 14.47
C ALA A 272 4.99 -1.22 13.52
N GLU A 273 3.74 -0.80 13.44
CA GLU A 273 2.74 -1.39 12.55
C GLU A 273 3.12 -1.25 11.07
N PHE A 274 3.67 -0.10 10.72
CA PHE A 274 4.13 0.18 9.35
C PHE A 274 5.39 -0.61 9.02
N CYS A 275 6.34 -0.69 9.96
CA CYS A 275 7.56 -1.47 9.81
C CYS A 275 7.30 -2.98 9.74
N ALA A 276 6.31 -3.49 10.51
CA ALA A 276 5.90 -4.90 10.49
C ALA A 276 5.21 -5.30 9.18
N SER A 277 4.47 -4.37 8.58
CA SER A 277 3.77 -4.60 7.31
C SER A 277 4.73 -4.63 6.13
N ASN A 278 5.72 -3.72 6.15
CA ASN A 278 6.71 -3.58 5.08
C ASN A 278 7.96 -2.87 5.62
N PRO A 279 9.15 -3.37 5.28
CA PRO A 279 10.41 -2.81 5.80
C PRO A 279 10.68 -1.33 5.48
N SER A 280 9.95 -0.74 4.53
CA SER A 280 10.11 0.69 4.22
C SER A 280 9.50 1.59 5.31
N GLY A 281 8.52 1.09 6.08
CA GLY A 281 7.78 1.88 7.06
C GLY A 281 7.07 3.11 6.49
N SER A 282 7.03 3.26 5.17
CA SER A 282 6.44 4.42 4.49
C SER A 282 4.96 4.57 4.85
N GLY A 283 4.47 5.80 4.87
CA GLY A 283 3.05 6.08 5.18
C GLY A 283 2.72 6.17 6.67
N MET A 284 3.71 6.08 7.56
CA MET A 284 3.49 6.17 9.03
C MET A 284 2.86 7.48 9.50
N LEU A 285 2.92 8.54 8.72
CA LEU A 285 2.19 9.80 8.96
C LEU A 285 0.71 9.58 9.28
N ILE A 286 0.11 8.55 8.66
CA ILE A 286 -1.32 8.24 8.79
C ILE A 286 -1.65 7.71 10.19
N ALA A 287 -0.65 7.27 10.97
CA ALA A 287 -0.88 6.81 12.34
C ALA A 287 -1.60 7.84 13.21
N GLY A 288 -1.31 9.14 13.00
CA GLY A 288 -1.99 10.25 13.65
C GLY A 288 -3.48 10.39 13.34
N LEU A 289 -3.96 9.70 12.32
CA LEU A 289 -5.33 9.78 11.81
C LEU A 289 -6.19 8.55 12.19
N SER A 290 -5.73 7.73 13.13
CA SER A 290 -6.38 6.45 13.48
C SER A 290 -7.87 6.59 13.78
N GLN A 291 -8.27 7.64 14.52
CA GLN A 291 -9.67 7.88 14.88
C GLN A 291 -10.53 8.30 13.67
N GLN A 292 -9.97 9.13 12.79
CA GLN A 292 -10.67 9.61 11.59
C GLN A 292 -10.86 8.49 10.55
N LEU A 293 -9.98 7.49 10.58
CA LEU A 293 -9.95 6.39 9.62
C LEU A 293 -10.70 5.15 10.09
N GLU A 294 -11.13 5.11 11.33
CA GLU A 294 -11.92 3.99 11.88
C GLU A 294 -13.23 3.79 11.10
N GLY A 295 -13.44 2.58 10.56
CA GLY A 295 -14.64 2.25 9.78
C GLY A 295 -14.74 3.02 8.46
N ARG A 296 -13.63 3.43 7.88
CA ARG A 296 -13.60 4.20 6.62
C ARG A 296 -13.04 3.40 5.45
N ILE A 297 -13.44 3.81 4.25
CA ILE A 297 -12.71 3.52 3.02
C ILE A 297 -11.87 4.75 2.73
N LEU A 298 -10.56 4.63 2.90
CA LEU A 298 -9.60 5.67 2.56
C LEU A 298 -9.29 5.65 1.06
N LEU A 299 -9.74 6.68 0.35
CA LEU A 299 -9.49 6.84 -1.08
C LEU A 299 -8.14 7.51 -1.30
N LYS A 300 -7.31 6.89 -2.13
CA LYS A 300 -5.95 7.36 -2.45
C LYS A 300 -5.73 7.43 -3.95
N GLY A 301 -4.74 8.23 -4.35
CA GLY A 301 -4.29 8.39 -5.73
C GLY A 301 -2.90 7.77 -6.01
N ASP A 302 -2.46 6.82 -5.22
CA ASP A 302 -1.07 6.32 -5.23
C ASP A 302 -0.64 5.73 -6.58
N SER A 303 -1.51 4.99 -7.26
CA SER A 303 -1.21 4.43 -8.58
C SER A 303 -1.33 5.44 -9.72
N GLY A 304 -1.77 6.67 -9.47
CA GLY A 304 -1.90 7.69 -10.51
C GLY A 304 -0.57 8.01 -11.20
N ASP A 305 0.52 7.99 -10.43
CA ASP A 305 1.89 8.12 -10.98
C ASP A 305 2.24 7.05 -12.02
N PHE A 306 1.58 5.92 -11.96
CA PHE A 306 1.82 4.76 -12.80
C PHE A 306 0.75 4.63 -13.90
N VAL A 307 -0.55 4.73 -13.54
CA VAL A 307 -1.66 4.43 -14.45
C VAL A 307 -2.02 5.63 -15.34
N TRP A 308 -1.97 6.85 -14.75
CA TRP A 308 -2.35 8.10 -15.45
C TRP A 308 -1.16 8.91 -15.97
N SER A 309 0.03 8.34 -15.95
CA SER A 309 1.27 8.95 -16.45
C SER A 309 1.28 9.07 -17.96
N LEU A 310 2.12 9.97 -18.51
CA LEU A 310 2.49 10.03 -19.91
C LEU A 310 3.73 9.18 -20.25
N SER A 311 4.39 8.59 -19.25
CA SER A 311 5.62 7.83 -19.43
C SER A 311 5.33 6.39 -19.85
N GLU A 312 5.68 6.01 -21.07
CA GLU A 312 5.55 4.62 -21.56
C GLU A 312 6.34 3.60 -20.73
N ILE A 313 7.39 4.06 -20.00
CA ILE A 313 8.22 3.20 -19.13
C ILE A 313 7.40 2.64 -17.97
N ASP A 314 6.33 3.34 -17.57
CA ASP A 314 5.48 2.94 -16.48
C ASP A 314 4.35 2.00 -16.92
N ALA A 315 4.06 1.90 -18.22
CA ALA A 315 2.99 1.06 -18.74
C ALA A 315 3.38 -0.42 -18.77
N ALA A 316 2.86 -1.21 -17.85
CA ALA A 316 3.13 -2.65 -17.79
C ALA A 316 1.86 -3.47 -17.53
N ARG A 317 1.52 -4.38 -18.45
CA ARG A 317 0.34 -5.26 -18.39
C ARG A 317 0.33 -6.22 -17.19
N ASP A 318 1.50 -6.51 -16.63
CA ASP A 318 1.68 -7.41 -15.49
C ASP A 318 1.82 -6.66 -14.16
N LEU A 319 1.42 -5.39 -14.10
CA LEU A 319 1.49 -4.53 -12.93
C LEU A 319 2.90 -4.37 -12.34
N ARG A 320 3.94 -4.59 -13.14
CA ARG A 320 5.32 -4.28 -12.75
C ARG A 320 5.48 -2.80 -12.47
N ARG A 321 6.23 -2.49 -11.43
CA ARG A 321 6.62 -1.11 -11.12
C ARG A 321 8.15 -1.01 -11.00
N PRO A 322 8.88 -0.87 -12.13
CA PRO A 322 10.35 -0.94 -12.13
C PRO A 322 11.02 0.19 -11.35
N GLN A 323 10.37 1.33 -11.22
CA GLN A 323 10.92 2.54 -10.58
C GLN A 323 10.44 2.76 -9.13
N ILE A 324 9.90 1.74 -8.46
CA ILE A 324 9.39 1.90 -7.09
C ILE A 324 10.51 2.29 -6.14
N ARG A 325 10.28 3.41 -5.44
CA ARG A 325 11.14 3.91 -4.35
C ARG A 325 10.47 3.82 -2.98
N ALA A 326 9.13 3.77 -2.92
CA ALA A 326 8.36 3.70 -1.68
C ALA A 326 7.22 2.69 -1.79
N LEU A 327 6.80 2.16 -0.66
CA LEU A 327 5.73 1.16 -0.53
C LEU A 327 4.69 1.65 0.49
N ALA A 328 4.30 2.94 0.41
CA ALA A 328 3.51 3.61 1.42
C ALA A 328 2.22 2.86 1.76
N THR A 329 1.44 2.48 0.75
CA THR A 329 0.17 1.76 0.96
C THR A 329 0.42 0.35 1.49
N ALA A 330 1.40 -0.39 0.96
CA ALA A 330 1.73 -1.73 1.45
C ALA A 330 2.22 -1.75 2.91
N SER A 331 2.83 -0.66 3.39
CA SER A 331 3.25 -0.51 4.78
C SER A 331 2.09 -0.26 5.75
N MET A 332 0.89 0.01 5.26
CA MET A 332 -0.28 0.31 6.10
C MET A 332 -1.06 -0.94 6.54
N ASN A 333 -0.63 -2.15 6.21
CA ASN A 333 -1.46 -3.33 6.43
C ASN A 333 -1.82 -3.56 7.90
N GLU A 334 -0.84 -3.62 8.80
CA GLU A 334 -1.13 -3.82 10.25
C GLU A 334 -1.95 -2.67 10.83
N PHE A 335 -1.66 -1.43 10.40
CA PHE A 335 -2.43 -0.25 10.78
C PHE A 335 -3.91 -0.37 10.36
N ARG A 336 -4.19 -0.70 9.07
CA ARG A 336 -5.56 -0.85 8.58
C ARG A 336 -6.32 -1.98 9.26
N LEU A 337 -5.64 -3.10 9.55
CA LEU A 337 -6.23 -4.23 10.26
C LEU A 337 -6.68 -3.82 11.67
N ARG A 338 -5.86 -3.03 12.38
CA ARG A 338 -6.19 -2.54 13.72
C ARG A 338 -7.30 -1.49 13.70
N THR A 339 -7.23 -0.52 12.80
CA THR A 339 -8.19 0.60 12.76
C THR A 339 -9.52 0.22 12.15
N GLY A 340 -9.60 -0.90 11.43
CA GLY A 340 -10.81 -1.25 10.69
C GLY A 340 -10.96 -0.36 9.44
N THR A 341 -9.88 -0.10 8.71
CA THR A 341 -9.87 0.77 7.53
C THR A 341 -9.71 -0.08 6.27
N LEU A 342 -10.54 0.15 5.26
CA LEU A 342 -10.27 -0.31 3.90
C LEU A 342 -9.54 0.80 3.13
N ILE A 343 -8.66 0.42 2.23
CA ILE A 343 -7.90 1.37 1.41
C ILE A 343 -8.24 1.14 -0.04
N PHE A 344 -8.56 2.21 -0.75
CA PHE A 344 -8.94 2.19 -2.15
C PHE A 344 -8.02 3.09 -2.97
N ASP A 345 -7.08 2.48 -3.68
CA ASP A 345 -6.27 3.14 -4.69
C ASP A 345 -7.08 3.27 -5.99
N VAL A 346 -7.75 4.40 -6.14
CA VAL A 346 -8.73 4.63 -7.22
C VAL A 346 -8.10 4.55 -8.62
N PRO A 347 -6.91 5.12 -8.89
CA PRO A 347 -6.26 4.95 -10.20
C PRO A 347 -5.91 3.51 -10.53
N GLY A 348 -5.83 2.64 -9.51
CA GLY A 348 -5.61 1.20 -9.66
C GLY A 348 -6.76 0.46 -10.35
N ILE A 349 -7.96 1.06 -10.45
CA ILE A 349 -9.10 0.49 -11.18
C ILE A 349 -8.73 0.32 -12.66
N GLY A 350 -8.68 -0.93 -13.11
CA GLY A 350 -8.31 -1.25 -14.48
C GLY A 350 -6.81 -1.12 -14.78
N ALA A 351 -5.93 -1.03 -13.79
CA ALA A 351 -4.48 -0.87 -13.98
C ALA A 351 -3.83 -1.99 -14.81
N ILE A 352 -4.45 -3.16 -14.90
CA ILE A 352 -4.04 -4.23 -15.84
C ILE A 352 -4.05 -3.77 -17.30
N HIS A 353 -4.84 -2.74 -17.60
CA HIS A 353 -4.94 -2.09 -18.91
C HIS A 353 -4.11 -0.79 -19.01
N SER A 354 -3.10 -0.61 -18.14
CA SER A 354 -2.28 0.61 -18.08
C SER A 354 -1.74 1.06 -19.45
N THR A 355 -1.37 0.13 -20.32
CA THR A 355 -0.91 0.45 -21.70
C THR A 355 -1.99 1.18 -22.50
N ALA A 356 -3.26 0.77 -22.41
CA ALA A 356 -4.37 1.44 -23.09
C ALA A 356 -4.66 2.80 -22.45
N ILE A 357 -4.62 2.90 -21.12
CA ILE A 357 -4.82 4.15 -20.39
C ILE A 357 -3.72 5.17 -20.74
N HIS A 358 -2.46 4.72 -20.87
CA HIS A 358 -1.37 5.57 -21.38
C HIS A 358 -1.62 6.07 -22.81
N ALA A 359 -2.11 5.20 -23.69
CA ALA A 359 -2.47 5.61 -25.05
C ALA A 359 -3.58 6.68 -25.03
N LEU A 360 -4.56 6.57 -24.12
CA LEU A 360 -5.56 7.62 -23.90
C LEU A 360 -4.94 8.92 -23.40
N SER A 361 -4.06 8.87 -22.39
CA SER A 361 -3.37 10.04 -21.85
C SER A 361 -2.63 10.83 -22.94
N SER A 362 -2.06 10.13 -23.92
CA SER A 362 -1.28 10.70 -25.03
C SER A 362 -2.12 11.03 -26.28
N SER A 363 -3.44 10.77 -26.24
CA SER A 363 -4.31 10.95 -27.41
C SER A 363 -4.52 12.43 -27.77
N PRO A 364 -4.88 12.74 -29.05
CA PRO A 364 -5.23 14.11 -29.47
C PRO A 364 -6.37 14.71 -28.65
N GLU A 365 -7.33 13.89 -28.21
CA GLU A 365 -8.45 14.29 -27.34
C GLU A 365 -7.97 14.93 -26.04
N MET A 366 -6.86 14.45 -25.47
CA MET A 366 -6.36 14.90 -24.17
C MET A 366 -5.43 16.12 -24.23
N ARG A 367 -5.06 16.59 -25.44
CA ARG A 367 -4.18 17.76 -25.62
C ARG A 367 -4.63 19.04 -24.88
N PRO A 368 -5.93 19.41 -24.81
CA PRO A 368 -6.37 20.60 -24.09
C PRO A 368 -6.03 20.59 -22.59
N TRP A 369 -5.85 19.40 -22.02
CA TRP A 369 -5.51 19.19 -20.60
C TRP A 369 -4.02 18.91 -20.36
N SER A 370 -3.20 18.84 -21.42
CA SER A 370 -1.75 18.80 -21.31
C SER A 370 -1.19 20.21 -21.12
N ILE A 371 -0.27 20.37 -20.18
CA ILE A 371 0.47 21.63 -19.96
C ILE A 371 1.92 21.54 -20.41
N GLY A 372 2.36 20.35 -20.80
CA GLY A 372 3.74 20.06 -21.15
C GLY A 372 4.65 19.94 -19.90
N GLY A 373 5.93 19.72 -20.14
CA GLY A 373 6.93 19.61 -19.07
C GLY A 373 7.08 18.19 -18.54
N THR A 374 7.77 18.07 -17.40
CA THR A 374 8.11 16.77 -16.79
C THR A 374 7.04 16.23 -15.83
N TYR A 375 6.10 17.09 -15.42
CA TYR A 375 4.98 16.75 -14.55
C TYR A 375 3.68 17.13 -15.24
N ASP A 376 3.26 16.29 -16.20
CA ASP A 376 2.06 16.49 -17.00
C ASP A 376 1.18 15.22 -16.95
N ARG A 377 -0.10 15.38 -16.60
CA ARG A 377 -1.07 14.28 -16.44
C ARG A 377 -2.44 14.69 -16.92
N PRO A 378 -2.71 14.54 -18.21
CA PRO A 378 -3.96 15.00 -18.81
C PRO A 378 -5.23 14.36 -18.22
N ILE A 379 -5.24 13.04 -17.95
CA ILE A 379 -6.42 12.35 -17.40
C ILE A 379 -6.86 12.95 -16.04
N PRO A 380 -6.04 12.94 -14.98
CA PRO A 380 -6.46 13.49 -13.70
C PRO A 380 -6.71 15.00 -13.79
N ARG A 381 -6.02 15.74 -14.64
CA ARG A 381 -6.28 17.15 -14.88
C ARG A 381 -7.69 17.36 -15.44
N ARG A 382 -8.08 16.63 -16.48
CA ARG A 382 -9.43 16.72 -17.07
C ARG A 382 -10.50 16.41 -16.03
N ILE A 383 -10.33 15.35 -15.25
CA ILE A 383 -11.26 14.98 -14.16
C ILE A 383 -11.45 16.13 -13.18
N ALA A 384 -10.37 16.78 -12.75
CA ALA A 384 -10.41 17.86 -11.76
C ALA A 384 -10.98 19.16 -12.35
N GLU A 385 -10.59 19.55 -13.58
CA GLU A 385 -11.10 20.75 -14.27
C GLU A 385 -12.61 20.61 -14.59
N GLU A 386 -13.07 19.45 -15.07
CA GLU A 386 -14.50 19.16 -15.29
C GLU A 386 -15.31 19.08 -14.00
N ALA A 387 -14.64 18.97 -12.85
CA ALA A 387 -15.28 19.10 -11.54
C ALA A 387 -15.32 20.55 -11.03
N GLY A 388 -14.84 21.53 -11.80
CA GLY A 388 -14.88 22.94 -11.50
C GLY A 388 -13.64 23.50 -10.79
N LEU A 389 -12.56 22.75 -10.71
CA LEU A 389 -11.31 23.26 -10.16
C LEU A 389 -10.52 24.04 -11.23
N SER A 390 -9.94 25.16 -10.83
CA SER A 390 -9.08 25.95 -11.74
C SER A 390 -7.74 25.27 -11.97
N ARG A 391 -7.18 25.43 -13.17
CA ARG A 391 -5.93 24.80 -13.64
C ARG A 391 -4.72 25.07 -12.78
N ASP A 392 -4.66 26.22 -12.16
CA ASP A 392 -3.60 26.70 -11.28
C ASP A 392 -3.71 26.21 -9.83
N ALA A 393 -4.86 25.66 -9.45
CA ALA A 393 -5.11 25.23 -8.08
C ALA A 393 -4.45 23.88 -7.72
N PHE A 394 -3.98 23.12 -8.71
CA PHE A 394 -3.39 21.78 -8.51
C PHE A 394 -2.42 21.41 -9.63
N GLY A 395 -1.58 20.42 -9.38
CA GLY A 395 -0.72 19.80 -10.41
C GLY A 395 0.36 20.74 -10.98
N GLN A 396 0.82 21.73 -10.21
CA GLN A 396 1.87 22.66 -10.65
C GLN A 396 3.26 22.07 -10.46
N GLU A 397 3.47 21.41 -9.32
CA GLU A 397 4.74 20.79 -8.94
C GLU A 397 4.49 19.40 -8.35
N LYS A 398 5.48 18.49 -8.51
CA LYS A 398 5.44 17.17 -7.89
C LYS A 398 5.83 17.28 -6.43
N MET A 399 4.85 17.08 -5.55
CA MET A 399 5.03 17.00 -4.11
C MET A 399 4.88 15.55 -3.63
N TYR A 400 5.71 15.10 -2.69
CA TYR A 400 5.65 13.77 -2.09
C TYR A 400 5.11 13.87 -0.66
N GLY A 401 3.82 14.20 -0.51
CA GLY A 401 3.24 14.54 0.80
C GLY A 401 3.21 13.43 1.85
N ALA A 402 3.11 12.19 1.45
CA ALA A 402 2.81 11.07 2.36
C ALA A 402 3.84 9.92 2.35
N ASN A 403 5.01 10.10 1.75
CA ASN A 403 5.96 9.02 1.49
C ASN A 403 7.21 9.06 2.40
N LEU A 404 7.08 9.48 3.65
CA LEU A 404 8.19 9.37 4.60
C LEU A 404 8.55 7.89 4.78
N ALA A 405 9.81 7.55 4.49
CA ALA A 405 10.37 6.24 4.80
C ALA A 405 10.74 6.17 6.28
N GLY A 406 10.70 4.98 6.86
CA GLY A 406 11.21 4.75 8.21
C GLY A 406 12.74 4.88 8.20
N ASP A 407 13.22 6.03 8.60
CA ASP A 407 14.63 6.33 8.84
C ASP A 407 14.79 7.13 10.15
N GLU A 408 16.03 7.42 10.50
CA GLU A 408 16.37 8.10 11.76
C GLU A 408 15.66 9.45 11.93
N ASP A 409 15.47 10.18 10.83
CA ASP A 409 14.91 11.55 10.87
C ASP A 409 13.37 11.53 10.97
N THR A 410 12.73 10.41 10.65
CA THR A 410 11.26 10.28 10.62
C THR A 410 10.67 9.56 11.82
N LEU A 411 11.41 8.64 12.43
CA LEU A 411 10.98 7.93 13.63
C LEU A 411 10.97 8.86 14.84
N LYS A 412 10.06 8.63 15.79
CA LYS A 412 10.11 9.36 17.06
C LYS A 412 11.34 8.94 17.88
N PRO A 413 11.90 9.85 18.71
CA PRO A 413 13.12 9.57 19.49
C PRO A 413 13.02 8.32 20.37
N GLU A 414 11.85 8.09 21.00
CA GLU A 414 11.62 6.90 21.84
C GLU A 414 11.63 5.62 21.02
N THR A 415 11.12 5.67 19.79
CA THR A 415 11.16 4.56 18.84
C THR A 415 12.58 4.26 18.38
N VAL A 416 13.39 5.28 18.09
CA VAL A 416 14.82 5.10 17.78
C VAL A 416 15.54 4.43 18.96
N ALA A 417 15.34 4.92 20.18
CA ALA A 417 15.98 4.36 21.37
C ALA A 417 15.54 2.90 21.63
N ASP A 418 14.28 2.55 21.37
CA ASP A 418 13.79 1.18 21.51
C ASP A 418 14.36 0.26 20.41
N PHE A 419 14.37 0.75 19.17
CA PHE A 419 15.00 0.05 18.05
C PHE A 419 16.49 -0.22 18.31
N ASP A 420 17.23 0.74 18.84
CA ASP A 420 18.65 0.57 19.16
C ASP A 420 18.86 -0.52 20.22
N ARG A 421 17.98 -0.59 21.25
CA ARG A 421 18.02 -1.68 22.23
C ARG A 421 17.75 -3.04 21.61
N PHE A 422 16.71 -3.13 20.77
CA PHE A 422 16.38 -4.35 20.01
C PHE A 422 17.57 -4.78 19.14
N TYR A 423 18.14 -3.85 18.38
CA TYR A 423 19.24 -4.11 17.47
C TYR A 423 20.50 -4.60 18.22
N ALA A 424 20.82 -4.00 19.36
CA ALA A 424 21.93 -4.41 20.21
C ALA A 424 21.70 -5.80 20.81
N ALA A 425 20.48 -6.10 21.27
CA ALA A 425 20.12 -7.41 21.83
C ALA A 425 20.14 -8.53 20.79
N ALA A 426 19.77 -8.23 19.54
CA ALA A 426 19.79 -9.17 18.44
C ALA A 426 21.22 -9.62 18.05
N ASN A 427 22.25 -8.96 18.56
CA ASN A 427 23.68 -9.27 18.36
C ASN A 427 24.03 -9.54 16.89
N VAL A 428 23.50 -8.70 16.00
CA VAL A 428 23.70 -8.83 14.56
C VAL A 428 25.16 -8.56 14.22
N PRO A 429 25.90 -9.50 13.61
CA PRO A 429 27.31 -9.30 13.31
C PRO A 429 27.50 -8.26 12.20
N TRP A 430 27.89 -7.06 12.58
CA TRP A 430 28.38 -6.07 11.62
C TRP A 430 29.86 -6.33 11.34
N SER A 431 30.19 -6.65 10.10
CA SER A 431 31.60 -6.69 9.70
C SER A 431 32.22 -5.29 9.80
N PHE A 432 33.50 -5.22 10.13
CA PHE A 432 34.28 -3.96 10.13
C PHE A 432 34.11 -3.18 8.81
N ARG A 433 34.03 -3.88 7.67
CA ARG A 433 33.80 -3.27 6.35
C ARG A 433 32.41 -2.61 6.24
N GLN A 434 31.39 -3.15 6.86
CA GLN A 434 30.03 -2.59 6.88
C GLN A 434 29.99 -1.33 7.70
N ARG A 435 30.58 -1.32 8.91
CA ARG A 435 30.71 -0.12 9.74
C ARG A 435 31.49 0.98 9.05
N HIS A 436 32.61 0.66 8.45
CA HIS A 436 33.47 1.65 7.80
C HIS A 436 32.81 2.26 6.55
N ARG A 437 32.04 1.49 5.80
CA ARG A 437 31.27 2.00 4.66
C ARG A 437 30.10 2.88 5.11
N TYR A 438 29.43 2.54 6.19
CA TYR A 438 28.37 3.35 6.77
C TYR A 438 28.88 4.73 7.23
N LEU A 439 29.96 4.77 7.98
CA LEU A 439 30.59 6.02 8.44
C LEU A 439 31.12 6.92 7.30
N ARG A 440 31.52 6.34 6.17
CA ARG A 440 31.92 7.11 4.98
C ARG A 440 30.73 7.73 4.22
N ARG A 441 29.52 7.27 4.46
CA ARG A 441 28.31 7.82 3.82
C ARG A 441 28.20 9.31 4.07
N ASP A 442 28.23 9.71 5.32
CA ASP A 442 27.98 11.09 5.72
C ASP A 442 29.03 12.07 5.17
N THR A 443 30.26 11.60 4.98
CA THR A 443 31.33 12.41 4.41
C THR A 443 31.29 12.57 2.89
N LEU A 444 30.63 11.65 2.16
CA LEU A 444 30.67 11.65 0.69
C LEU A 444 29.33 11.98 0.01
N THR A 445 28.19 11.65 0.64
CA THR A 445 26.87 11.92 0.01
C THR A 445 26.25 13.22 0.44
N ARG A 446 26.36 13.63 1.70
CA ARG A 446 25.85 14.92 2.17
C ARG A 446 26.34 16.12 1.34
N PRO A 447 27.64 16.23 0.99
CA PRO A 447 28.10 17.31 0.13
C PRO A 447 27.52 17.27 -1.29
N VAL A 448 27.27 16.07 -1.83
CA VAL A 448 26.70 15.93 -3.17
C VAL A 448 25.20 16.24 -3.15
N ASP A 449 24.48 15.80 -2.14
CA ASP A 449 23.05 16.10 -1.96
C ASP A 449 22.86 17.61 -1.72
N ALA A 450 23.68 18.24 -0.87
CA ALA A 450 23.68 19.68 -0.65
C ALA A 450 24.02 20.46 -1.94
N LEU A 451 24.96 19.97 -2.76
CA LEU A 451 25.26 20.57 -4.07
C LEU A 451 24.08 20.45 -5.04
N LEU A 452 23.42 19.31 -5.07
CA LEU A 452 22.25 19.11 -5.91
C LEU A 452 21.07 19.99 -5.49
N GLU A 453 20.85 20.13 -4.18
CA GLU A 453 19.86 21.07 -3.62
C GLU A 453 20.20 22.51 -3.96
N TYR A 454 21.44 22.91 -3.74
CA TYR A 454 21.91 24.25 -4.11
C TYR A 454 21.72 24.55 -5.61
N LEU A 455 22.09 23.60 -6.48
CA LEU A 455 21.91 23.77 -7.94
C LEU A 455 20.44 23.80 -8.36
N ARG A 456 19.57 23.05 -7.65
CA ARG A 456 18.14 23.04 -7.90
C ARG A 456 17.49 24.38 -7.54
N ASP A 457 17.86 24.91 -6.38
CA ASP A 457 17.19 26.05 -5.76
C ASP A 457 17.81 27.41 -6.15
N THR A 458 18.95 27.40 -6.87
CA THR A 458 19.60 28.64 -7.33
C THR A 458 19.02 29.13 -8.66
N PRO A 459 18.42 30.33 -8.72
CA PRO A 459 17.95 30.92 -9.96
C PRO A 459 19.08 31.01 -11.00
N GLY A 460 18.86 30.47 -12.20
CA GLY A 460 19.83 30.41 -13.30
C GLY A 460 20.68 29.14 -13.36
N ALA A 461 20.77 28.34 -12.29
CA ALA A 461 21.50 27.07 -12.28
C ALA A 461 20.74 25.87 -12.86
N ALA A 462 19.49 26.05 -13.28
CA ALA A 462 18.64 24.98 -13.80
C ALA A 462 19.24 24.21 -15.00
N LYS A 463 20.02 24.88 -15.85
CA LYS A 463 20.74 24.22 -16.96
C LYS A 463 21.86 23.31 -16.46
N LEU A 464 22.59 23.74 -15.44
CA LEU A 464 23.66 22.96 -14.77
C LEU A 464 23.04 21.77 -14.02
N TYR A 465 21.98 22.01 -13.27
CA TYR A 465 21.22 20.94 -12.59
C TYR A 465 20.75 19.88 -13.58
N LYS A 466 20.03 20.26 -14.65
CA LYS A 466 19.54 19.32 -15.68
C LYS A 466 20.66 18.54 -16.38
N ARG A 467 21.86 19.13 -16.53
CA ARG A 467 23.00 18.48 -17.17
C ARG A 467 23.74 17.51 -16.24
N PHE A 468 23.92 17.86 -14.98
CA PHE A 468 24.77 17.12 -14.04
C PHE A 468 23.99 16.26 -13.06
N ALA A 469 22.74 16.63 -12.70
CA ALA A 469 21.92 15.88 -11.76
C ALA A 469 21.71 14.41 -12.16
N PRO A 470 21.39 14.04 -13.42
CA PRO A 470 21.21 12.64 -13.78
C PRO A 470 22.48 11.81 -13.58
N TRP A 471 23.65 12.38 -13.86
CA TRP A 471 24.93 11.71 -13.66
C TRP A 471 25.28 11.60 -12.18
N LEU A 472 25.16 12.70 -11.43
CA LEU A 472 25.38 12.72 -9.99
C LEU A 472 24.40 11.83 -9.25
N MET A 473 23.12 11.87 -9.62
CA MET A 473 22.08 10.97 -9.06
C MET A 473 22.32 9.52 -9.41
N ASN A 474 22.81 9.18 -10.59
CA ASN A 474 23.21 7.81 -10.93
C ASN A 474 24.43 7.35 -10.13
N VAL A 475 25.42 8.20 -9.94
CA VAL A 475 26.61 7.89 -9.12
C VAL A 475 26.22 7.77 -7.64
N THR A 476 25.37 8.67 -7.13
CA THR A 476 24.88 8.63 -5.74
C THR A 476 23.81 7.58 -5.56
N ALA A 477 22.89 7.34 -6.52
CA ALA A 477 21.88 6.28 -6.43
C ALA A 477 22.50 4.86 -6.52
N HIS A 478 23.53 4.66 -7.33
CA HIS A 478 24.27 3.40 -7.33
C HIS A 478 25.00 3.18 -5.99
N ARG A 479 25.57 4.22 -5.41
CA ARG A 479 26.19 4.19 -4.10
C ARG A 479 25.14 4.17 -2.98
N ALA A 480 24.05 4.94 -3.03
CA ALA A 480 22.98 4.93 -2.05
C ALA A 480 22.27 3.57 -1.99
N ASN A 481 22.05 2.88 -3.11
CA ASN A 481 21.55 1.50 -3.10
C ASN A 481 22.51 0.54 -2.38
N ASP A 482 23.82 0.71 -2.56
CA ASP A 482 24.81 -0.08 -1.81
C ASP A 482 24.85 0.31 -0.31
N TRP A 483 24.50 1.51 0.04
CA TRP A 483 24.61 2.05 1.40
C TRP A 483 23.36 1.77 2.24
N ARG A 484 22.16 1.82 1.65
CA ARG A 484 20.96 1.30 2.29
C ARG A 484 21.12 -0.17 2.70
N ARG A 485 21.90 -0.95 1.96
CA ARG A 485 22.26 -2.33 2.31
C ARG A 485 23.12 -2.46 3.58
N LEU A 486 23.56 -1.36 4.15
CA LEU A 486 24.47 -1.32 5.30
C LEU A 486 23.89 -0.57 6.50
N SER A 487 22.68 0.03 6.33
CA SER A 487 22.02 0.75 7.40
C SER A 487 21.45 -0.20 8.46
N PRO A 488 21.60 0.07 9.78
CA PRO A 488 20.88 -0.65 10.82
C PRO A 488 19.37 -0.62 10.62
N TYR A 489 18.82 0.43 10.01
CA TYR A 489 17.39 0.58 9.72
C TYR A 489 16.83 -0.46 8.74
N LEU A 490 17.67 -1.27 8.07
CA LEU A 490 17.21 -2.49 7.39
C LEU A 490 16.57 -3.52 8.34
N TYR A 491 16.85 -3.42 9.63
CA TYR A 491 16.27 -4.28 10.68
C TYR A 491 14.96 -3.74 11.27
N LEU A 492 14.46 -2.59 10.82
CA LEU A 492 13.18 -2.05 11.26
C LEU A 492 12.02 -3.04 11.08
N PHE A 493 12.07 -3.87 10.03
CA PHE A 493 11.08 -4.92 9.84
C PHE A 493 11.11 -5.97 10.96
N HIS A 494 12.29 -6.40 11.39
CA HIS A 494 12.43 -7.36 12.48
C HIS A 494 11.95 -6.76 13.80
N TRP A 495 12.31 -5.52 14.06
CA TRP A 495 11.83 -4.77 15.22
C TRP A 495 10.31 -4.58 15.17
N GLY A 496 9.76 -4.14 14.05
CA GLY A 496 8.32 -3.96 13.87
C GLY A 496 7.55 -5.28 14.09
N PHE A 497 8.07 -6.40 13.56
CA PHE A 497 7.52 -7.72 13.82
C PHE A 497 7.56 -8.06 15.31
N ASP A 498 8.67 -7.83 15.99
CA ASP A 498 8.82 -8.09 17.44
C ASP A 498 7.82 -7.29 18.27
N GLN A 499 7.59 -6.02 17.93
CA GLN A 499 6.62 -5.14 18.59
C GLN A 499 5.16 -5.53 18.31
N THR A 500 4.86 -6.22 17.21
CA THR A 500 3.48 -6.53 16.80
C THR A 500 3.08 -7.98 17.04
N LYS A 501 4.02 -8.93 17.11
CA LYS A 501 3.75 -10.38 17.18
C LYS A 501 2.84 -10.78 18.36
N ALA A 502 3.00 -10.15 19.53
CA ALA A 502 2.22 -10.46 20.73
C ALA A 502 0.70 -10.25 20.54
N ARG A 503 0.28 -9.42 19.58
CA ARG A 503 -1.14 -9.24 19.22
C ARG A 503 -1.76 -10.48 18.59
N TYR A 504 -0.95 -11.41 18.12
CA TYR A 504 -1.33 -12.59 17.34
C TYR A 504 -1.06 -13.92 18.07
N GLU A 505 -0.59 -13.85 19.31
CA GLU A 505 -0.50 -14.99 20.20
C GLU A 505 -1.91 -15.33 20.73
N LEU A 506 -2.39 -16.56 20.46
CA LEU A 506 -3.74 -17.04 20.74
C LEU A 506 -3.76 -17.97 21.95
#